data_45917437ae09ee9f0f71e2c3e3d3661b
#
_entry.id   45917437ae09ee9f0f71e2c3e3d3661b
#
_cell.length_a   1.000
_cell.length_b   1.000
_cell.length_c   1.000
_cell.angle_alpha   90.00
_cell.angle_beta   90.00
_cell.angle_gamma   90.00
#
_symmetry.space_group_name_H-M   'P 1'
#
loop_
_entity.id
_entity.type
_entity.pdbx_description
1 polymer ?
#
loop_
_entity_poly.entity_id
_entity_poly.type
_entity_poly.pdbx_seq_one_letter_code
_entity_poly.pdbx_strand_id
1 'polypeptide(L)'
;MVYIYILQLEQGKYYIGKTNNPQFRIESHFNFNGSAWTIKYKPIKLIKLIPNCDDYDEDKYTRIYMDKYGIQNVRGGSYVKIELDNSTFYHLQQMSNGTNDKCFICSREGHFAKDCEENESWETESDGSENIWGCEYCEKEFTDQQKCEHHEKYCNYRNTKYNKYESEESEEEYETDDDCCFRCGREGHFASSCYASRDRDGNSLK
;
A
#
# COMPACT_ATOMS: atom_id res chain seq x y z
N MET A 1 -25.49 11.54 -6.14
CA MET A 1 -24.52 12.19 -7.04
C MET A 1 -23.25 12.38 -6.25
N VAL A 2 -22.12 11.93 -6.77
CA VAL A 2 -20.81 12.07 -6.12
C VAL A 2 -20.12 13.32 -6.64
N TYR A 3 -19.48 14.05 -5.75
CA TYR A 3 -18.70 15.26 -6.04
C TYR A 3 -17.27 15.06 -5.57
N ILE A 4 -16.31 15.53 -6.37
CA ILE A 4 -14.93 15.72 -5.93
C ILE A 4 -14.73 17.21 -5.65
N TYR A 5 -14.24 17.55 -4.46
CA TYR A 5 -13.88 18.90 -4.08
C TYR A 5 -12.39 19.02 -3.84
N ILE A 6 -11.85 20.18 -4.18
CA ILE A 6 -10.42 20.48 -4.10
C ILE A 6 -10.25 21.73 -3.27
N LEU A 7 -9.57 21.59 -2.13
CA LEU A 7 -9.27 22.67 -1.22
C LEU A 7 -7.81 23.10 -1.38
N GLN A 8 -7.59 24.40 -1.43
CA GLN A 8 -6.29 24.98 -1.17
C GLN A 8 -6.15 25.22 0.33
N LEU A 9 -5.01 24.78 0.87
CA LEU A 9 -4.68 24.91 2.28
C LEU A 9 -3.52 25.88 2.46
N GLU A 10 -3.23 26.22 3.71
CA GLU A 10 -2.05 27.00 4.08
C GLU A 10 -0.75 26.33 3.60
N GLN A 11 0.32 27.11 3.48
CA GLN A 11 1.66 26.67 3.07
C GLN A 11 1.71 25.98 1.70
N GLY A 12 0.82 26.35 0.78
CA GLY A 12 0.79 25.75 -0.57
C GLY A 12 0.35 24.29 -0.61
N LYS A 13 -0.36 23.83 0.42
CA LYS A 13 -0.89 22.46 0.48
C LYS A 13 -2.27 22.37 -0.16
N TYR A 14 -2.65 21.14 -0.54
CA TYR A 14 -3.93 20.84 -1.16
C TYR A 14 -4.57 19.61 -0.54
N TYR A 15 -5.89 19.58 -0.55
CA TYR A 15 -6.66 18.42 -0.16
C TYR A 15 -7.74 18.14 -1.19
N ILE A 16 -7.83 16.88 -1.60
CA ILE A 16 -8.86 16.38 -2.49
C ILE A 16 -9.76 15.44 -1.68
N GLY A 17 -11.05 15.59 -1.82
CA GLY A 17 -11.99 14.73 -1.12
C GLY A 17 -13.25 14.45 -1.93
N LYS A 18 -13.93 13.38 -1.56
CA LYS A 18 -15.18 12.92 -2.15
C LYS A 18 -16.35 13.14 -1.20
N THR A 19 -17.51 13.51 -1.72
CA THR A 19 -18.74 13.66 -0.92
C THR A 19 -20.00 13.59 -1.76
N ASN A 20 -21.09 13.17 -1.14
CA ASN A 20 -22.45 13.30 -1.69
C ASN A 20 -23.16 14.58 -1.22
N ASN A 21 -22.64 15.23 -0.17
CA ASN A 21 -23.15 16.50 0.36
C ASN A 21 -22.00 17.54 0.43
N PRO A 22 -21.75 18.28 -0.67
CA PRO A 22 -20.64 19.21 -0.76
C PRO A 22 -20.67 20.31 0.29
N GLN A 23 -21.83 20.92 0.51
CA GLN A 23 -21.96 22.04 1.44
C GLN A 23 -21.52 21.62 2.85
N PHE A 24 -22.13 20.58 3.40
CA PHE A 24 -21.82 20.07 4.73
C PHE A 24 -20.34 19.67 4.86
N ARG A 25 -19.81 18.94 3.85
CA ARG A 25 -18.45 18.41 3.93
C ARG A 25 -17.39 19.51 3.84
N ILE A 26 -17.59 20.49 2.96
CA ILE A 26 -16.66 21.61 2.81
C ILE A 26 -16.70 22.48 4.08
N GLU A 27 -17.88 22.83 4.59
CA GLU A 27 -18.02 23.57 5.85
C GLU A 27 -17.34 22.85 7.02
N SER A 28 -17.45 21.53 7.11
CA SER A 28 -16.77 20.74 8.14
C SER A 28 -15.25 20.94 8.11
N HIS A 29 -14.63 21.02 6.93
CA HIS A 29 -13.19 21.28 6.82
C HIS A 29 -12.82 22.69 7.32
N PHE A 30 -13.62 23.71 7.00
CA PHE A 30 -13.37 25.07 7.45
C PHE A 30 -13.62 25.25 8.97
N ASN A 31 -14.47 24.40 9.56
CA ASN A 31 -14.79 24.38 10.99
C ASN A 31 -13.88 23.41 11.79
N PHE A 32 -12.73 23.02 11.26
CA PHE A 32 -11.74 22.14 11.91
C PHE A 32 -12.24 20.73 12.22
N ASN A 33 -13.31 20.26 11.60
CA ASN A 33 -13.86 18.90 11.70
C ASN A 33 -13.54 18.07 10.44
N GLY A 34 -12.44 18.38 9.76
CA GLY A 34 -12.01 17.70 8.54
C GLY A 34 -11.06 16.55 8.79
N SER A 35 -10.23 16.26 7.78
CA SER A 35 -9.16 15.28 7.87
C SER A 35 -7.98 15.81 8.70
N ALA A 36 -7.11 14.91 9.19
CA ALA A 36 -5.90 15.31 9.92
C ALA A 36 -5.03 16.29 9.11
N TRP A 37 -5.00 16.15 7.78
CA TRP A 37 -4.29 17.05 6.89
C TRP A 37 -4.87 18.45 6.86
N THR A 38 -6.22 18.60 6.80
CA THR A 38 -6.90 19.88 6.81
C THR A 38 -6.98 20.52 8.20
N ILE A 39 -6.77 19.75 9.25
CA ILE A 39 -6.58 20.27 10.61
C ILE A 39 -5.17 20.86 10.77
N LYS A 40 -4.15 20.13 10.26
CA LYS A 40 -2.75 20.59 10.30
C LYS A 40 -2.50 21.82 9.43
N TYR A 41 -3.08 21.84 8.24
CA TYR A 41 -2.98 22.94 7.26
C TYR A 41 -4.38 23.47 6.98
N LYS A 42 -4.70 24.65 7.51
CA LYS A 42 -6.06 25.20 7.45
C LYS A 42 -6.51 25.46 6.02
N PRO A 43 -7.78 25.16 5.68
CA PRO A 43 -8.33 25.50 4.39
C PRO A 43 -8.38 27.03 4.18
N ILE A 44 -7.90 27.46 3.01
CA ILE A 44 -7.96 28.87 2.59
C ILE A 44 -9.18 29.07 1.70
N LYS A 45 -9.37 28.21 0.70
CA LYS A 45 -10.49 28.30 -0.25
C LYS A 45 -10.78 26.99 -0.96
N LEU A 46 -12.01 26.90 -1.43
CA LEU A 46 -12.42 25.88 -2.42
C LEU A 46 -11.89 26.30 -3.79
N ILE A 47 -11.08 25.44 -4.42
CA ILE A 47 -10.55 25.66 -5.78
C ILE A 47 -11.53 25.18 -6.83
N LYS A 48 -12.07 23.96 -6.63
CA LYS A 48 -12.93 23.31 -7.61
C LYS A 48 -13.91 22.36 -6.92
N LEU A 49 -15.12 22.30 -7.49
CA LEU A 49 -16.13 21.30 -7.17
C LEU A 49 -16.54 20.63 -8.48
N ILE A 50 -16.37 19.34 -8.58
CA ILE A 50 -16.60 18.55 -9.79
C ILE A 50 -17.76 17.61 -9.52
N PRO A 51 -18.90 17.75 -10.19
CA PRO A 51 -20.04 16.87 -10.06
C PRO A 51 -19.92 15.63 -10.94
N ASN A 52 -20.80 14.66 -10.70
CA ASN A 52 -20.95 13.44 -11.51
C ASN A 52 -19.67 12.60 -11.59
N CYS A 53 -18.94 12.53 -10.48
CA CYS A 53 -17.75 11.72 -10.35
C CYS A 53 -18.09 10.29 -9.93
N ASP A 54 -17.17 9.36 -10.18
CA ASP A 54 -17.22 7.98 -9.68
C ASP A 54 -16.37 7.80 -8.40
N ASP A 55 -16.33 6.56 -7.90
CA ASP A 55 -15.61 6.23 -6.67
C ASP A 55 -14.09 6.28 -6.81
N TYR A 56 -13.55 6.18 -8.03
CA TYR A 56 -12.11 6.17 -8.32
C TYR A 56 -11.56 7.57 -8.63
N ASP A 57 -12.44 8.53 -8.93
CA ASP A 57 -12.06 9.88 -9.30
C ASP A 57 -11.31 10.62 -8.17
N GLU A 58 -11.56 10.30 -6.91
CA GLU A 58 -10.84 10.91 -5.78
C GLU A 58 -9.34 10.64 -5.87
N ASP A 59 -8.94 9.39 -6.04
CA ASP A 59 -7.53 9.00 -6.19
C ASP A 59 -6.92 9.55 -7.48
N LYS A 60 -7.67 9.55 -8.58
CA LYS A 60 -7.25 10.12 -9.86
C LYS A 60 -6.92 11.62 -9.72
N TYR A 61 -7.83 12.40 -9.15
CA TYR A 61 -7.59 13.84 -8.95
C TYR A 61 -6.51 14.10 -7.91
N THR A 62 -6.37 13.28 -6.88
CA THR A 62 -5.29 13.37 -5.92
C THR A 62 -3.94 13.22 -6.61
N ARG A 63 -3.76 12.22 -7.47
CA ARG A 63 -2.52 12.01 -8.24
C ARG A 63 -2.25 13.12 -9.23
N ILE A 64 -3.27 13.60 -9.99
CA ILE A 64 -3.12 14.75 -10.90
C ILE A 64 -2.60 15.98 -10.15
N TYR A 65 -3.08 16.22 -8.93
CA TYR A 65 -2.63 17.34 -8.11
C TYR A 65 -1.25 17.09 -7.50
N MET A 66 -0.90 15.83 -7.16
CA MET A 66 0.45 15.45 -6.73
C MET A 66 1.48 15.68 -7.84
N ASP A 67 1.16 15.34 -9.09
CA ASP A 67 2.01 15.60 -10.25
C ASP A 67 2.25 17.10 -10.46
N LYS A 68 1.21 17.90 -10.25
CA LYS A 68 1.28 19.35 -10.47
C LYS A 68 1.96 20.13 -9.35
N TYR A 69 1.71 19.75 -8.11
CA TYR A 69 2.12 20.52 -6.92
C TYR A 69 3.12 19.80 -6.02
N GLY A 70 3.48 18.57 -6.40
CA GLY A 70 4.39 17.70 -5.65
C GLY A 70 3.69 16.79 -4.64
N ILE A 71 4.15 15.56 -4.54
CA ILE A 71 3.59 14.50 -3.69
C ILE A 71 3.50 14.94 -2.21
N GLN A 72 4.48 15.70 -1.72
CA GLN A 72 4.51 16.16 -0.32
C GLN A 72 3.48 17.25 0.00
N ASN A 73 2.86 17.85 -1.02
CA ASN A 73 1.97 18.99 -0.87
C ASN A 73 0.48 18.64 -0.99
N VAL A 74 0.16 17.40 -1.34
CA VAL A 74 -1.20 16.98 -1.66
C VAL A 74 -1.60 15.74 -0.86
N ARG A 75 -2.82 15.75 -0.33
CA ARG A 75 -3.44 14.59 0.32
C ARG A 75 -4.88 14.43 -0.15
N GLY A 76 -5.38 13.20 -0.14
CA GLY A 76 -6.74 12.84 -0.52
C GLY A 76 -6.85 11.36 -0.88
N GLY A 77 -8.07 10.87 -1.08
CA GLY A 77 -8.34 9.49 -1.44
C GLY A 77 -7.63 8.49 -0.53
N SER A 78 -6.92 7.55 -1.12
CA SER A 78 -6.13 6.54 -0.41
C SER A 78 -4.88 7.13 0.29
N TYR A 79 -4.50 8.38 0.01
CA TYR A 79 -3.25 9.02 0.49
C TYR A 79 -3.54 10.10 1.53
N VAL A 80 -4.14 9.70 2.66
CA VAL A 80 -4.61 10.64 3.72
C VAL A 80 -3.63 10.80 4.89
N LYS A 81 -2.59 9.97 4.99
CA LYS A 81 -1.58 10.08 6.06
C LYS A 81 -0.87 11.43 5.97
N ILE A 82 -0.63 12.08 7.11
CA ILE A 82 0.12 13.36 7.18
C ILE A 82 1.51 13.18 6.57
N GLU A 83 2.20 12.14 6.97
CA GLU A 83 3.49 11.73 6.42
C GLU A 83 3.31 10.41 5.68
N LEU A 84 3.67 10.40 4.41
CA LEU A 84 3.70 9.18 3.61
C LEU A 84 4.98 8.42 3.96
N ASP A 85 4.85 7.12 4.16
CA ASP A 85 6.00 6.25 4.28
C ASP A 85 6.82 6.21 2.98
N ASN A 86 8.11 5.88 3.09
CA ASN A 86 9.04 5.90 1.97
C ASN A 86 8.59 5.00 0.81
N SER A 87 7.98 3.86 1.12
CA SER A 87 7.48 2.93 0.10
C SER A 87 6.34 3.55 -0.70
N THR A 88 5.35 4.13 -0.03
CA THR A 88 4.23 4.83 -0.68
C THR A 88 4.73 6.03 -1.49
N PHE A 89 5.65 6.82 -0.95
CA PHE A 89 6.24 7.96 -1.66
C PHE A 89 6.97 7.52 -2.93
N TYR A 90 7.82 6.50 -2.83
CA TYR A 90 8.55 5.95 -3.97
C TYR A 90 7.61 5.41 -5.03
N HIS A 91 6.58 4.67 -4.63
CA HIS A 91 5.58 4.15 -5.56
C HIS A 91 4.85 5.26 -6.32
N LEU A 92 4.40 6.31 -5.63
CA LEU A 92 3.79 7.48 -6.26
C LEU A 92 4.74 8.20 -7.21
N GLN A 93 6.02 8.31 -6.85
CA GLN A 93 7.05 8.89 -7.71
C GLN A 93 7.22 8.07 -9.00
N GLN A 94 7.26 6.74 -8.89
CA GLN A 94 7.35 5.87 -10.07
C GLN A 94 6.11 5.99 -10.97
N MET A 95 4.92 6.05 -10.39
CA MET A 95 3.68 6.26 -11.14
C MET A 95 3.69 7.62 -11.87
N SER A 96 4.14 8.67 -11.20
CA SER A 96 4.30 10.01 -11.78
C SER A 96 5.32 10.02 -12.93
N ASN A 97 6.46 9.35 -12.74
CA ASN A 97 7.48 9.23 -13.78
C ASN A 97 6.91 8.52 -15.03
N GLY A 98 6.19 7.41 -14.85
CA GLY A 98 5.56 6.68 -15.95
C GLY A 98 4.49 7.49 -16.69
N THR A 99 3.72 8.31 -15.97
CA THR A 99 2.67 9.16 -16.55
C THR A 99 3.26 10.33 -17.36
N ASN A 100 4.43 10.84 -16.97
CA ASN A 100 5.07 12.02 -17.55
C ASN A 100 6.29 11.68 -18.43
N ASP A 101 6.45 10.41 -18.85
CA ASP A 101 7.56 9.93 -19.68
C ASP A 101 8.96 10.28 -19.12
N LYS A 102 9.09 10.21 -17.78
CA LYS A 102 10.34 10.48 -17.08
C LYS A 102 11.09 9.20 -16.77
N CYS A 103 12.39 9.31 -16.69
CA CYS A 103 13.27 8.22 -16.27
C CYS A 103 12.90 7.72 -14.86
N PHE A 104 12.75 6.40 -14.70
CA PHE A 104 12.44 5.78 -13.41
C PHE A 104 13.60 5.85 -12.39
N ILE A 105 14.84 6.11 -12.84
CA ILE A 105 16.02 6.21 -11.98
C ILE A 105 16.22 7.64 -11.52
N CYS A 106 16.40 8.59 -12.44
CA CYS A 106 16.75 9.98 -12.11
C CYS A 106 15.57 10.97 -12.18
N SER A 107 14.37 10.52 -12.58
CA SER A 107 13.15 11.34 -12.76
C SER A 107 13.29 12.50 -13.75
N ARG A 108 14.33 12.52 -14.62
CA ARG A 108 14.51 13.50 -15.70
C ARG A 108 13.79 13.02 -16.97
N GLU A 109 13.47 13.96 -17.82
CA GLU A 109 12.88 13.71 -19.15
C GLU A 109 13.99 13.40 -20.19
N GLY A 110 13.59 12.82 -21.34
CA GLY A 110 14.44 12.66 -22.51
C GLY A 110 15.20 11.34 -22.60
N HIS A 111 15.11 10.45 -21.63
CA HIS A 111 15.68 9.10 -21.69
C HIS A 111 14.90 8.12 -20.81
N PHE A 112 15.06 6.83 -21.05
CA PHE A 112 14.52 5.75 -20.22
C PHE A 112 15.57 5.23 -19.22
N ALA A 113 15.12 4.44 -18.25
CA ALA A 113 15.99 3.88 -17.22
C ALA A 113 17.22 3.11 -17.76
N LYS A 114 17.06 2.42 -18.89
CA LYS A 114 18.16 1.68 -19.54
C LYS A 114 19.29 2.60 -20.11
N ASP A 115 18.93 3.82 -20.49
CA ASP A 115 19.83 4.80 -21.09
C ASP A 115 20.22 5.92 -20.10
N CYS A 116 19.94 5.70 -18.79
CA CYS A 116 20.20 6.66 -17.75
C CYS A 116 21.68 6.67 -17.37
N GLU A 117 22.31 7.84 -17.37
CA GLU A 117 23.72 8.01 -16.91
C GLU A 117 23.88 7.68 -15.41
N GLU A 118 22.80 7.84 -14.62
CA GLU A 118 22.74 7.46 -13.21
C GLU A 118 22.32 5.98 -13.04
N ASN A 119 22.04 5.28 -14.13
CA ASN A 119 21.99 3.85 -14.15
C ASN A 119 23.44 3.38 -14.06
N GLU A 120 24.00 3.39 -12.86
CA GLU A 120 25.13 2.55 -12.58
C GLU A 120 24.65 1.13 -12.90
N SER A 121 24.80 0.75 -14.18
CA SER A 121 24.80 -0.63 -14.56
C SER A 121 25.81 -1.23 -13.62
N TRP A 122 25.35 -2.07 -12.73
CA TRP A 122 26.18 -2.98 -11.95
C TRP A 122 26.82 -3.90 -12.98
N GLU A 123 27.73 -3.35 -13.78
CA GLU A 123 28.78 -4.08 -14.43
C GLU A 123 29.62 -4.60 -13.27
N THR A 124 29.09 -5.65 -12.60
CA THR A 124 29.94 -6.57 -11.89
C THR A 124 30.93 -7.02 -12.95
N GLU A 125 32.15 -6.47 -12.91
CA GLU A 125 33.29 -7.17 -13.43
C GLU A 125 33.17 -8.56 -12.82
N SER A 126 32.71 -9.52 -13.63
CA SER A 126 32.64 -10.90 -13.25
C SER A 126 34.08 -11.39 -13.15
N ASP A 127 34.69 -11.15 -11.99
CA ASP A 127 35.71 -12.03 -11.50
C ASP A 127 35.02 -13.40 -11.34
N GLY A 128 35.48 -14.38 -12.09
CA GLY A 128 34.84 -15.66 -12.35
C GLY A 128 34.62 -16.58 -11.13
N SER A 129 34.21 -16.07 -10.00
CA SER A 129 33.66 -16.82 -8.88
C SER A 129 32.15 -16.49 -8.79
N GLU A 130 31.34 -17.43 -9.27
CA GLU A 130 29.89 -17.43 -9.08
C GLU A 130 29.55 -17.59 -7.59
N ASN A 131 29.61 -16.48 -6.83
CA ASN A 131 29.06 -16.47 -5.48
C ASN A 131 27.54 -16.45 -5.60
N ILE A 132 26.93 -17.61 -5.39
CA ILE A 132 25.47 -17.75 -5.33
C ILE A 132 25.04 -17.46 -3.89
N TRP A 133 24.12 -16.50 -3.74
CA TRP A 133 23.56 -16.09 -2.46
C TRP A 133 22.14 -16.67 -2.33
N GLY A 134 21.92 -17.57 -1.37
CA GLY A 134 20.61 -18.17 -1.11
C GLY A 134 19.84 -17.39 -0.06
N CYS A 135 18.55 -17.12 -0.30
CA CYS A 135 17.67 -16.58 0.71
C CYS A 135 17.48 -17.57 1.87
N GLU A 136 17.72 -17.15 3.11
CA GLU A 136 17.61 -18.00 4.31
C GLU A 136 16.19 -18.56 4.53
N TYR A 137 15.15 -17.92 3.94
CA TYR A 137 13.76 -18.26 4.22
C TYR A 137 13.08 -19.11 3.15
N CYS A 138 13.46 -18.99 1.87
CA CYS A 138 12.78 -19.68 0.77
C CYS A 138 13.73 -20.38 -0.22
N GLU A 139 15.02 -20.46 0.09
CA GLU A 139 16.05 -21.13 -0.73
C GLU A 139 16.19 -20.57 -2.15
N LYS A 140 15.60 -19.41 -2.45
CA LYS A 140 15.75 -18.76 -3.75
C LYS A 140 17.17 -18.22 -3.88
N GLU A 141 17.84 -18.57 -5.00
CA GLU A 141 19.20 -18.19 -5.31
C GLU A 141 19.29 -16.84 -6.03
N PHE A 142 20.30 -16.06 -5.71
CA PHE A 142 20.62 -14.76 -6.30
C PHE A 142 22.11 -14.71 -6.65
N THR A 143 22.43 -14.06 -7.76
CA THR A 143 23.81 -13.81 -8.18
C THR A 143 24.41 -12.55 -7.52
N ASP A 144 23.64 -11.86 -6.70
CA ASP A 144 23.99 -10.59 -6.07
C ASP A 144 23.53 -10.58 -4.60
N GLN A 145 24.46 -10.31 -3.68
CA GLN A 145 24.20 -10.27 -2.25
C GLN A 145 23.12 -9.25 -1.87
N GLN A 146 23.15 -8.05 -2.45
CA GLN A 146 22.20 -7.00 -2.10
C GLN A 146 20.78 -7.35 -2.57
N LYS A 147 20.66 -8.04 -3.71
CA LYS A 147 19.37 -8.56 -4.18
C LYS A 147 18.83 -9.64 -3.26
N CYS A 148 19.70 -10.50 -2.72
CA CYS A 148 19.33 -11.51 -1.74
C CYS A 148 18.87 -10.85 -0.44
N GLU A 149 19.63 -9.92 0.13
CA GLU A 149 19.29 -9.19 1.35
C GLU A 149 17.99 -8.38 1.20
N HIS A 150 17.80 -7.74 0.03
CA HIS A 150 16.55 -7.03 -0.26
C HIS A 150 15.36 -7.99 -0.33
N HIS A 151 15.53 -9.15 -1.00
CA HIS A 151 14.48 -10.16 -1.05
C HIS A 151 14.16 -10.70 0.35
N GLU A 152 15.14 -10.94 1.21
CA GLU A 152 14.94 -11.44 2.57
C GLU A 152 14.08 -10.54 3.45
N LYS A 153 14.21 -9.20 3.28
CA LYS A 153 13.35 -8.23 3.97
C LYS A 153 11.87 -8.41 3.68
N TYR A 154 11.53 -8.87 2.47
CA TYR A 154 10.16 -8.98 1.98
C TYR A 154 9.76 -10.43 1.66
N CYS A 155 10.59 -11.39 2.04
CA CYS A 155 10.32 -12.80 1.79
C CYS A 155 9.06 -13.27 2.53
N ASN A 156 8.09 -13.80 1.79
CA ASN A 156 6.83 -14.30 2.34
C ASN A 156 7.03 -15.46 3.34
N TYR A 157 8.16 -16.17 3.25
CA TYR A 157 8.50 -17.30 4.13
C TYR A 157 9.27 -16.89 5.39
N ARG A 158 9.58 -15.62 5.56
CA ARG A 158 10.30 -15.11 6.73
C ARG A 158 9.60 -15.42 8.06
N ASN A 159 8.27 -15.32 8.08
CA ASN A 159 7.47 -15.59 9.27
C ASN A 159 7.22 -17.08 9.54
N THR A 160 7.43 -17.97 8.55
CA THR A 160 7.23 -19.41 8.73
C THR A 160 8.42 -20.08 9.41
N LYS A 161 9.64 -19.54 9.29
CA LYS A 161 10.84 -20.09 9.94
C LYS A 161 10.88 -19.78 11.44
N TYR A 162 10.31 -18.67 11.89
CA TYR A 162 10.22 -18.33 13.32
C TYR A 162 9.30 -19.27 14.10
N ASN A 163 8.27 -19.83 13.46
CA ASN A 163 7.39 -20.82 14.09
C ASN A 163 8.00 -22.23 14.18
N LYS A 164 9.15 -22.48 13.54
CA LYS A 164 9.78 -23.82 13.54
C LYS A 164 10.79 -24.03 14.69
N TYR A 165 11.23 -22.96 15.34
CA TYR A 165 12.18 -23.04 16.46
C TYR A 165 11.55 -23.01 17.87
N GLU A 166 10.22 -22.79 17.98
CA GLU A 166 9.50 -22.89 19.24
C GLU A 166 8.79 -24.23 19.49
N SER A 167 8.99 -25.22 18.61
CA SER A 167 8.31 -26.54 18.71
C SER A 167 9.22 -27.72 19.00
N GLU A 168 10.43 -27.51 19.51
CA GLU A 168 11.30 -28.62 19.96
C GLU A 168 11.43 -28.64 21.51
N GLU A 169 10.33 -28.59 22.24
CA GLU A 169 10.22 -29.10 23.62
C GLU A 169 8.75 -29.24 24.02
N SER A 170 8.12 -30.31 23.56
CA SER A 170 7.15 -31.14 24.33
C SER A 170 6.46 -32.10 23.38
N GLU A 171 6.95 -33.36 23.36
CA GLU A 171 6.19 -34.50 22.87
C GLU A 171 5.01 -34.74 23.84
N GLU A 172 3.86 -34.13 23.56
CA GLU A 172 2.56 -34.65 23.98
C GLU A 172 1.71 -34.79 22.71
N GLU A 173 1.45 -36.07 22.37
CA GLU A 173 0.55 -36.44 21.30
C GLU A 173 -0.85 -35.87 21.58
N TYR A 174 -1.20 -34.77 20.92
CA TYR A 174 -2.58 -34.36 20.72
C TYR A 174 -2.94 -34.67 19.26
N GLU A 175 -3.70 -35.74 19.08
CA GLU A 175 -4.44 -35.95 17.84
C GLU A 175 -5.42 -34.79 17.68
N THR A 176 -5.04 -33.76 16.90
CA THR A 176 -5.96 -32.70 16.51
C THR A 176 -6.62 -33.11 15.20
N ASP A 177 -7.90 -33.40 15.24
CA ASP A 177 -8.79 -33.45 14.07
C ASP A 177 -8.90 -32.04 13.46
N ASP A 178 -7.86 -31.62 12.72
CA ASP A 178 -7.71 -30.25 12.18
C ASP A 178 -8.48 -29.97 10.87
N ASP A 179 -9.39 -30.87 10.46
CA ASP A 179 -10.18 -30.69 9.23
C ASP A 179 -11.58 -30.11 9.47
N CYS A 180 -11.88 -29.61 10.67
CA CYS A 180 -13.21 -29.12 11.02
C CYS A 180 -13.37 -27.60 10.88
N CYS A 181 -14.49 -27.15 10.36
CA CYS A 181 -14.86 -25.73 10.30
C CYS A 181 -14.98 -25.11 11.70
N PHE A 182 -14.16 -24.12 12.04
CA PHE A 182 -14.14 -23.41 13.34
C PHE A 182 -15.47 -22.75 13.72
N ARG A 183 -16.40 -22.57 12.76
CA ARG A 183 -17.71 -21.98 13.03
C ARG A 183 -18.78 -23.01 13.38
N CYS A 184 -18.82 -24.14 12.71
CA CYS A 184 -19.87 -25.14 12.90
C CYS A 184 -19.38 -26.53 13.34
N GLY A 185 -18.06 -26.75 13.44
CA GLY A 185 -17.45 -28.00 13.86
C GLY A 185 -17.59 -29.16 12.87
N ARG A 186 -18.01 -28.94 11.62
CA ARG A 186 -18.17 -29.97 10.59
C ARG A 186 -17.03 -29.94 9.61
N GLU A 187 -16.67 -31.10 9.06
CA GLU A 187 -15.61 -31.26 8.06
C GLU A 187 -16.05 -30.78 6.66
N GLY A 188 -15.06 -30.55 5.77
CA GLY A 188 -15.28 -30.31 4.35
C GLY A 188 -15.49 -28.85 3.93
N HIS A 189 -15.36 -27.89 4.85
CA HIS A 189 -15.35 -26.46 4.51
C HIS A 189 -14.66 -25.61 5.60
N PHE A 190 -14.17 -24.43 5.24
CA PHE A 190 -13.60 -23.45 6.16
C PHE A 190 -14.68 -22.51 6.72
N ALA A 191 -14.40 -21.86 7.86
CA ALA A 191 -15.32 -20.94 8.51
C ALA A 191 -15.77 -19.77 7.62
N SER A 192 -14.95 -19.31 6.69
CA SER A 192 -15.24 -18.27 5.68
C SER A 192 -16.32 -18.69 4.67
N SER A 193 -16.51 -20.00 4.46
CA SER A 193 -17.49 -20.58 3.53
C SER A 193 -18.62 -21.32 4.26
N CYS A 194 -18.78 -21.06 5.57
CA CYS A 194 -19.74 -21.75 6.41
C CYS A 194 -21.12 -21.07 6.37
N TYR A 195 -22.11 -21.76 5.81
CA TYR A 195 -23.51 -21.34 5.78
C TYR A 195 -24.39 -22.01 6.85
N ALA A 196 -23.77 -22.72 7.80
CA ALA A 196 -24.52 -23.42 8.85
C ALA A 196 -25.17 -22.42 9.82
N SER A 197 -26.45 -22.62 10.12
CA SER A 197 -27.19 -21.86 11.14
C SER A 197 -27.08 -22.48 12.55
N ARG A 198 -26.54 -23.71 12.65
CA ARG A 198 -26.30 -24.42 13.92
C ARG A 198 -24.96 -25.15 13.87
N ASP A 199 -24.31 -25.28 15.05
CA ASP A 199 -23.08 -26.06 15.20
C ASP A 199 -23.35 -27.59 15.17
N ARG A 200 -22.29 -28.36 15.38
CA ARG A 200 -22.37 -29.84 15.40
C ARG A 200 -23.23 -30.34 16.57
N ASP A 201 -23.29 -29.58 17.64
CA ASP A 201 -24.05 -29.92 18.89
C ASP A 201 -25.46 -29.37 18.86
N GLY A 202 -25.90 -28.70 17.77
CA GLY A 202 -27.25 -28.20 17.54
C GLY A 202 -27.51 -26.80 18.09
N ASN A 203 -26.49 -26.10 18.63
CA ASN A 203 -26.60 -24.73 19.11
C ASN A 203 -26.70 -23.75 17.93
N SER A 204 -27.49 -22.69 18.13
CA SER A 204 -27.69 -21.67 17.09
C SER A 204 -26.47 -20.77 16.96
N LEU A 205 -25.90 -20.69 15.75
CA LEU A 205 -24.79 -19.78 15.43
C LEU A 205 -25.36 -18.40 15.08
N LYS A 206 -24.97 -17.37 15.85
CA LYS A 206 -25.34 -15.97 15.60
C LYS A 206 -24.39 -15.35 14.59
#